data_e90e0a0b0199a8e59bfa8f9552c81b1b
#
_entry.id   e90e0a0b0199a8e59bfa8f9552c81b1b
#
_cell.length_a   1.000
_cell.length_b   1.000
_cell.length_c   1.000
_cell.angle_alpha   90.00
_cell.angle_beta   90.00
_cell.angle_gamma   90.00
#
_symmetry.space_group_name_H-M   'P 1'
#
loop_
_entity.id
_entity.type
_entity.pdbx_description
1 polymer ?
#
loop_
_entity_poly.entity_id
_entity_poly.type
_entity_poly.pdbx_seq_one_letter_code
_entity_poly.pdbx_strand_id
1 'polypeptide(L)'
;MKYIILSCMLCSTMAMANVDLVTVKKSERKMYLLSQGKIVKEYQVSFGGDPKGHKEQEGDQKTPEGLYTLDYKKEDSIAYRSMHVSYPNEQDIARAQEKGVSPGGFIMVHGQMNGWGWLSPINQRFNWTDGCIALTNAEMDEFMDLVAVGTPISIAY
;
A
#
# COMPACT_ATOMS: atom_id res chain seq x y z
N MET A 1 30.02 -0.58 55.66
CA MET A 1 29.77 0.26 54.52
C MET A 1 29.00 -0.56 53.49
N LYS A 2 27.68 -0.26 53.27
CA LYS A 2 26.83 -0.95 52.30
C LYS A 2 26.76 -0.09 51.05
N TYR A 3 27.28 -0.57 49.90
CA TYR A 3 27.17 0.10 48.64
C TYR A 3 25.80 -0.26 48.02
N ILE A 4 24.93 0.75 47.86
CA ILE A 4 23.69 0.62 47.12
C ILE A 4 24.02 0.89 45.65
N ILE A 5 23.99 -0.15 44.83
CA ILE A 5 24.12 -0.03 43.37
C ILE A 5 22.76 0.35 42.84
N LEU A 6 22.59 1.64 42.44
CA LEU A 6 21.41 2.14 41.76
C LEU A 6 21.47 1.74 40.28
N SER A 7 20.77 0.65 39.91
CA SER A 7 20.64 0.22 38.52
C SER A 7 19.68 1.17 37.79
N CYS A 8 20.27 2.03 36.95
CA CYS A 8 19.49 2.92 36.06
C CYS A 8 18.99 2.09 34.87
N MET A 9 17.72 1.68 34.90
CA MET A 9 17.06 0.99 33.82
C MET A 9 16.79 2.02 32.71
N LEU A 10 17.64 2.05 31.65
CA LEU A 10 17.37 2.83 30.43
C LEU A 10 16.15 2.21 29.74
N CYS A 11 14.99 2.83 29.93
CA CYS A 11 13.80 2.53 29.15
C CYS A 11 14.00 3.14 27.76
N SER A 12 14.49 2.35 26.79
CA SER A 12 14.53 2.75 25.39
C SER A 12 13.09 2.82 24.89
N THR A 13 12.54 4.03 24.81
CA THR A 13 11.31 4.27 24.06
C THR A 13 11.63 4.03 22.58
N MET A 14 11.18 2.90 22.04
CA MET A 14 11.13 2.70 20.59
C MET A 14 10.18 3.76 20.03
N ALA A 15 10.73 4.84 19.49
CA ALA A 15 9.96 5.77 18.68
C ALA A 15 9.43 4.98 17.47
N MET A 16 8.12 4.82 17.39
CA MET A 16 7.47 4.27 16.19
C MET A 16 7.91 5.11 15.01
N ALA A 17 8.56 4.50 14.03
CA ALA A 17 9.01 5.21 12.84
C ALA A 17 7.77 5.75 12.11
N ASN A 18 7.64 7.09 12.05
CA ASN A 18 6.55 7.73 11.32
C ASN A 18 6.82 7.56 9.82
N VAL A 19 5.98 6.77 9.14
CA VAL A 19 6.07 6.57 7.68
C VAL A 19 5.66 7.87 6.99
N ASP A 20 6.57 8.43 6.21
CA ASP A 20 6.39 9.69 5.48
C ASP A 20 6.24 9.50 3.96
N LEU A 21 6.54 8.29 3.46
CA LEU A 21 6.37 7.93 2.05
C LEU A 21 6.15 6.42 1.92
N VAL A 22 5.22 6.04 1.05
CA VAL A 22 5.08 4.67 0.55
C VAL A 22 5.60 4.63 -0.89
N THR A 23 6.48 3.67 -1.22
CA THR A 23 6.98 3.48 -2.59
C THR A 23 6.61 2.08 -3.06
N VAL A 24 6.03 1.99 -4.25
CA VAL A 24 5.64 0.72 -4.89
C VAL A 24 6.41 0.55 -6.18
N LYS A 25 7.16 -0.55 -6.29
CA LYS A 25 7.89 -0.96 -7.49
C LYS A 25 7.22 -2.18 -8.10
N LYS A 26 6.46 -1.96 -9.17
CA LYS A 26 5.66 -3.02 -9.81
C LYS A 26 6.52 -4.11 -10.43
N SER A 27 7.65 -3.75 -11.04
CA SER A 27 8.61 -4.70 -11.63
C SER A 27 9.23 -5.64 -10.60
N GLU A 28 9.39 -5.18 -9.37
CA GLU A 28 9.93 -5.96 -8.24
C GLU A 28 8.82 -6.67 -7.45
N ARG A 29 7.55 -6.30 -7.66
CA ARG A 29 6.40 -6.71 -6.87
C ARG A 29 6.59 -6.39 -5.38
N LYS A 30 7.11 -5.20 -5.08
CA LYS A 30 7.44 -4.77 -3.74
C LYS A 30 6.83 -3.42 -3.40
N MET A 31 6.49 -3.29 -2.13
CA MET A 31 6.11 -2.05 -1.48
C MET A 31 7.08 -1.77 -0.34
N TYR A 32 7.53 -0.54 -0.26
CA TYR A 32 8.45 -0.07 0.78
C TYR A 32 7.79 1.06 1.56
N LEU A 33 7.85 0.98 2.88
CA LEU A 33 7.52 2.09 3.76
C LEU A 33 8.81 2.81 4.12
N LEU A 34 8.82 4.12 3.96
CA LEU A 34 9.98 4.96 4.23
C LEU A 34 9.68 5.92 5.39
N SER A 35 10.71 6.18 6.18
CA SER A 35 10.75 7.22 7.20
C SER A 35 12.05 7.97 7.07
N GLN A 36 12.00 9.28 6.85
CA GLN A 36 13.18 10.14 6.64
C GLN A 36 14.13 9.60 5.55
N GLY A 37 13.56 9.10 4.44
CA GLY A 37 14.29 8.55 3.31
C GLY A 37 14.90 7.15 3.53
N LYS A 38 14.66 6.51 4.68
CA LYS A 38 15.13 5.16 4.99
C LYS A 38 13.98 4.17 4.91
N ILE A 39 14.22 3.01 4.31
CA ILE A 39 13.25 1.91 4.30
C ILE A 39 13.13 1.36 5.73
N VAL A 40 11.94 1.43 6.29
CA VAL A 40 11.60 0.89 7.62
C VAL A 40 10.82 -0.42 7.53
N LYS A 41 10.17 -0.67 6.37
CA LYS A 41 9.43 -1.91 6.11
C LYS A 41 9.39 -2.21 4.61
N GLU A 42 9.31 -3.51 4.29
CA GLU A 42 9.18 -4.04 2.93
C GLU A 42 8.09 -5.12 2.91
N TYR A 43 7.25 -5.11 1.88
CA TYR A 43 6.21 -6.11 1.64
C TYR A 43 6.29 -6.66 0.22
N GLN A 44 5.98 -7.95 0.08
CA GLN A 44 5.68 -8.54 -1.21
C GLN A 44 4.22 -8.22 -1.56
N VAL A 45 3.94 -7.70 -2.77
CA VAL A 45 2.59 -7.29 -3.17
C VAL A 45 2.14 -7.93 -4.47
N SER A 46 0.82 -8.01 -4.64
CA SER A 46 0.17 -8.39 -5.90
C SER A 46 -0.55 -7.19 -6.50
N PHE A 47 -0.64 -7.17 -7.82
CA PHE A 47 -1.23 -6.09 -8.61
C PHE A 47 -2.37 -6.57 -9.50
N GLY A 48 -2.85 -5.70 -10.37
CA GLY A 48 -3.73 -6.05 -11.47
C GLY A 48 -3.08 -7.04 -12.44
N GLY A 49 -3.91 -7.75 -13.21
CA GLY A 49 -3.47 -8.82 -14.11
C GLY A 49 -2.50 -8.35 -15.21
N ASP A 50 -2.55 -7.08 -15.61
CA ASP A 50 -1.57 -6.43 -16.50
C ASP A 50 -0.80 -5.32 -15.75
N PRO A 51 0.28 -5.65 -15.02
CA PRO A 51 0.94 -4.68 -14.15
C PRO A 51 1.81 -3.67 -14.91
N LYS A 52 2.12 -3.91 -16.19
CA LYS A 52 3.04 -3.07 -16.96
C LYS A 52 2.35 -1.81 -17.49
N GLY A 53 2.93 -0.65 -17.16
CA GLY A 53 2.43 0.65 -17.59
C GLY A 53 1.34 1.22 -16.68
N HIS A 54 1.00 2.47 -16.95
CA HIS A 54 0.02 3.24 -16.19
C HIS A 54 -1.42 2.76 -16.45
N LYS A 55 -2.29 2.86 -15.44
CA LYS A 55 -3.73 2.67 -15.59
C LYS A 55 -4.32 3.84 -16.39
N GLU A 56 -5.06 3.52 -17.46
CA GLU A 56 -5.61 4.53 -18.38
C GLU A 56 -7.14 4.49 -18.48
N GLN A 57 -7.73 3.31 -18.20
CA GLN A 57 -9.19 3.13 -18.30
C GLN A 57 -9.69 2.08 -17.33
N GLU A 58 -10.98 2.14 -17.05
CA GLU A 58 -11.68 1.11 -16.29
C GLU A 58 -11.55 -0.27 -16.97
N GLY A 59 -11.28 -1.33 -16.19
CA GLY A 59 -11.19 -2.69 -16.70
C GLY A 59 -9.86 -3.05 -17.38
N ASP A 60 -8.87 -2.15 -17.48
CA ASP A 60 -7.57 -2.42 -18.08
C ASP A 60 -6.64 -3.30 -17.23
N GLN A 61 -7.08 -3.67 -16.03
CA GLN A 61 -6.35 -4.49 -15.05
C GLN A 61 -4.98 -3.93 -14.66
N LYS A 62 -4.77 -2.63 -14.86
CA LYS A 62 -3.52 -1.95 -14.50
C LYS A 62 -3.61 -1.26 -13.16
N THR A 63 -2.50 -1.25 -12.45
CA THR A 63 -2.29 -0.41 -11.28
C THR A 63 -1.71 0.93 -11.75
N PRO A 64 -2.25 2.09 -11.30
CA PRO A 64 -1.76 3.38 -11.75
C PRO A 64 -0.29 3.60 -11.39
N GLU A 65 0.41 4.40 -12.21
CA GLU A 65 1.76 4.88 -11.96
C GLU A 65 1.74 6.38 -11.73
N GLY A 66 2.51 6.86 -10.78
CA GLY A 66 2.58 8.27 -10.42
C GLY A 66 2.65 8.49 -8.92
N LEU A 67 2.45 9.74 -8.52
CA LEU A 67 2.38 10.17 -7.13
C LEU A 67 0.92 10.41 -6.75
N TYR A 68 0.47 9.73 -5.71
CA TYR A 68 -0.88 9.81 -5.15
C TYR A 68 -0.81 10.01 -3.64
N THR A 69 -1.97 10.10 -3.01
CA THR A 69 -2.13 10.17 -1.56
C THR A 69 -2.97 8.99 -1.06
N LEU A 70 -2.61 8.43 0.07
CA LEU A 70 -3.40 7.46 0.80
C LEU A 70 -4.41 8.25 1.66
N ASP A 71 -5.63 8.45 1.17
CA ASP A 71 -6.52 9.50 1.64
C ASP A 71 -7.60 9.05 2.64
N TYR A 72 -7.99 7.77 2.66
CA TYR A 72 -8.85 7.23 3.71
C TYR A 72 -8.63 5.74 3.97
N LYS A 73 -8.94 5.31 5.21
CA LYS A 73 -8.94 3.92 5.66
C LYS A 73 -10.34 3.37 5.70
N LYS A 74 -10.47 2.08 5.39
CA LYS A 74 -11.72 1.33 5.53
C LYS A 74 -11.44 0.05 6.32
N GLU A 75 -11.98 -0.01 7.54
CA GLU A 75 -11.79 -1.14 8.46
C GLU A 75 -12.63 -2.36 8.07
N ASP A 76 -13.79 -2.15 7.44
CA ASP A 76 -14.68 -3.20 6.96
C ASP A 76 -14.73 -3.15 5.43
N SER A 77 -13.83 -3.88 4.79
CA SER A 77 -13.70 -3.99 3.33
C SER A 77 -14.09 -5.39 2.87
N ILE A 78 -14.52 -5.54 1.60
CA ILE A 78 -14.71 -6.85 0.95
C ILE A 78 -13.42 -7.66 0.87
N ALA A 79 -12.27 -6.97 1.00
CA ALA A 79 -10.93 -7.52 1.01
C ALA A 79 -10.24 -7.20 2.35
N TYR A 80 -10.83 -7.67 3.45
CA TYR A 80 -10.35 -7.53 4.81
C TYR A 80 -10.37 -6.08 5.31
N ARG A 81 -9.27 -5.35 5.20
CA ARG A 81 -9.08 -3.92 5.47
C ARG A 81 -8.49 -3.27 4.25
N SER A 82 -8.71 -1.98 4.08
CA SER A 82 -8.15 -1.29 2.91
C SER A 82 -7.85 0.18 3.19
N MET A 83 -6.94 0.74 2.36
CA MET A 83 -6.61 2.15 2.33
C MET A 83 -6.63 2.64 0.89
N HIS A 84 -7.36 3.73 0.63
CA HIS A 84 -7.59 4.23 -0.71
C HIS A 84 -6.39 5.01 -1.24
N VAL A 85 -6.09 4.79 -2.51
CA VAL A 85 -5.14 5.58 -3.31
C VAL A 85 -5.93 6.63 -4.08
N SER A 86 -5.55 7.90 -3.99
CA SER A 86 -6.27 9.04 -4.60
C SER A 86 -6.22 9.06 -6.15
N TYR A 87 -6.45 7.89 -6.76
CA TYR A 87 -6.62 7.71 -8.19
C TYR A 87 -8.14 7.69 -8.52
N PRO A 88 -8.59 8.31 -9.62
CA PRO A 88 -7.83 9.13 -10.56
C PRO A 88 -7.58 10.56 -10.05
N ASN A 89 -6.39 11.09 -10.31
CA ASN A 89 -6.10 12.52 -10.14
C ASN A 89 -6.57 13.33 -11.38
N GLU A 90 -6.39 14.66 -11.35
CA GLU A 90 -6.83 15.54 -12.45
C GLU A 90 -6.18 15.17 -13.79
N GLN A 91 -4.92 14.75 -13.79
CA GLN A 91 -4.21 14.36 -15.01
C GLN A 91 -4.74 13.04 -15.56
N ASP A 92 -5.09 12.09 -14.68
CA ASP A 92 -5.69 10.80 -15.06
C ASP A 92 -7.05 11.01 -15.69
N ILE A 93 -7.86 11.90 -15.11
CA ILE A 93 -9.18 12.28 -15.63
C ILE A 93 -9.03 12.93 -17.00
N ALA A 94 -8.12 13.89 -17.16
CA ALA A 94 -7.90 14.57 -18.42
C ALA A 94 -7.49 13.60 -19.54
N ARG A 95 -6.53 12.69 -19.25
CA ARG A 95 -6.11 11.66 -20.22
C ARG A 95 -7.24 10.71 -20.63
N ALA A 96 -8.07 10.31 -19.68
CA ALA A 96 -9.21 9.44 -19.96
C ALA A 96 -10.28 10.17 -20.81
N GLN A 97 -10.53 11.45 -20.54
CA GLN A 97 -11.44 12.29 -21.32
C GLN A 97 -10.97 12.47 -22.76
N GLU A 98 -9.67 12.72 -22.98
CA GLU A 98 -9.09 12.80 -24.33
C GLU A 98 -9.28 11.50 -25.14
N LYS A 99 -9.28 10.35 -24.45
CA LYS A 99 -9.52 9.04 -25.05
C LYS A 99 -11.00 8.66 -25.14
N GLY A 100 -11.90 9.44 -24.54
CA GLY A 100 -13.33 9.14 -24.50
C GLY A 100 -13.69 7.91 -23.65
N VAL A 101 -12.93 7.63 -22.61
CA VAL A 101 -13.11 6.47 -21.73
C VAL A 101 -13.27 6.88 -20.26
N SER A 102 -13.82 5.96 -19.42
CA SER A 102 -13.81 6.11 -17.96
C SER A 102 -12.42 5.75 -17.41
N PRO A 103 -11.79 6.57 -16.56
CA PRO A 103 -10.54 6.20 -15.92
C PRO A 103 -10.72 5.05 -14.93
N GLY A 104 -11.96 4.78 -14.48
CA GLY A 104 -12.27 3.95 -13.33
C GLY A 104 -11.91 4.65 -12.01
N GLY A 105 -11.68 3.87 -10.96
CA GLY A 105 -11.37 4.39 -9.63
C GLY A 105 -11.29 3.28 -8.60
N PHE A 106 -11.42 3.66 -7.30
CA PHE A 106 -11.40 2.71 -6.18
C PHE A 106 -10.13 1.83 -6.13
N ILE A 107 -8.99 2.41 -6.50
CA ILE A 107 -7.69 1.75 -6.32
C ILE A 107 -7.37 1.75 -4.83
N MET A 108 -7.18 0.55 -4.28
CA MET A 108 -6.95 0.33 -2.85
C MET A 108 -5.63 -0.43 -2.63
N VAL A 109 -4.97 -0.12 -1.52
CA VAL A 109 -4.11 -1.09 -0.83
C VAL A 109 -5.03 -1.90 0.08
N HIS A 110 -5.03 -3.23 -0.03
CA HIS A 110 -5.99 -4.06 0.71
C HIS A 110 -5.42 -5.45 1.07
N GLY A 111 -6.06 -6.12 2.02
CA GLY A 111 -5.75 -7.50 2.37
C GLY A 111 -6.30 -8.52 1.36
N GLN A 112 -6.46 -9.76 1.78
CA GLN A 112 -7.04 -10.82 0.94
C GLN A 112 -8.58 -10.71 0.92
N MET A 113 -9.19 -11.20 -0.15
CA MET A 113 -10.66 -11.30 -0.20
C MET A 113 -11.19 -12.06 1.01
N ASN A 114 -12.32 -11.60 1.58
CA ASN A 114 -12.91 -12.22 2.76
C ASN A 114 -13.20 -13.71 2.51
N GLY A 115 -12.80 -14.55 3.46
CA GLY A 115 -12.87 -16.02 3.34
C GLY A 115 -11.69 -16.67 2.60
N TRP A 116 -10.79 -15.90 1.95
CA TRP A 116 -9.68 -16.42 1.15
C TRP A 116 -8.30 -16.12 1.75
N GLY A 117 -8.23 -15.54 2.97
CA GLY A 117 -6.98 -15.15 3.62
C GLY A 117 -5.98 -16.30 3.80
N TRP A 118 -6.46 -17.53 3.95
CA TRP A 118 -5.62 -18.74 4.08
C TRP A 118 -4.87 -19.10 2.79
N LEU A 119 -5.30 -18.57 1.63
CA LEU A 119 -4.62 -18.74 0.34
C LEU A 119 -3.50 -17.70 0.11
N SER A 120 -3.24 -16.79 1.04
CA SER A 120 -2.23 -15.74 0.89
C SER A 120 -0.88 -16.25 0.35
N PRO A 121 -0.31 -17.38 0.83
CA PRO A 121 0.97 -17.87 0.33
C PRO A 121 0.98 -18.23 -1.15
N ILE A 122 -0.18 -18.51 -1.72
CA ILE A 122 -0.38 -18.82 -3.14
C ILE A 122 -0.73 -17.54 -3.90
N ASN A 123 -1.72 -16.78 -3.43
CA ASN A 123 -2.22 -15.59 -4.10
C ASN A 123 -1.12 -14.53 -4.29
N GLN A 124 -0.24 -14.35 -3.31
CA GLN A 124 0.87 -13.40 -3.41
C GLN A 124 1.94 -13.77 -4.45
N ARG A 125 1.84 -14.94 -5.07
CA ARG A 125 2.72 -15.33 -6.19
C ARG A 125 2.24 -14.81 -7.54
N PHE A 126 0.99 -14.36 -7.64
CA PHE A 126 0.36 -13.94 -8.89
C PHE A 126 -0.20 -12.52 -8.78
N ASN A 127 -0.37 -11.86 -9.91
CA ASN A 127 -1.15 -10.63 -10.00
C ASN A 127 -2.60 -11.03 -10.26
N TRP A 128 -3.50 -10.73 -9.33
CA TRP A 128 -4.87 -11.26 -9.32
C TRP A 128 -5.94 -10.20 -9.12
N THR A 129 -5.55 -8.95 -8.93
CA THR A 129 -6.50 -7.84 -8.72
C THR A 129 -6.91 -7.19 -10.06
N ASP A 130 -7.88 -6.30 -10.01
CA ASP A 130 -8.29 -5.46 -11.15
C ASP A 130 -7.58 -4.09 -11.17
N GLY A 131 -6.42 -3.99 -10.49
CA GLY A 131 -5.60 -2.78 -10.42
C GLY A 131 -5.27 -2.33 -9.00
N CYS A 132 -5.88 -2.91 -7.98
CA CYS A 132 -5.53 -2.68 -6.58
C CYS A 132 -4.16 -3.30 -6.22
N ILE A 133 -3.64 -2.93 -5.06
CA ILE A 133 -2.40 -3.44 -4.49
C ILE A 133 -2.75 -4.35 -3.30
N ALA A 134 -2.48 -5.65 -3.42
CA ALA A 134 -2.86 -6.62 -2.40
C ALA A 134 -1.69 -7.04 -1.52
N LEU A 135 -1.93 -7.06 -0.22
CA LEU A 135 -1.09 -7.57 0.87
C LEU A 135 -1.68 -8.85 1.45
N THR A 136 -0.95 -9.56 2.28
CA THR A 136 -1.55 -10.54 3.21
C THR A 136 -2.33 -9.80 4.29
N ASN A 137 -3.27 -10.48 4.98
CA ASN A 137 -4.05 -9.81 6.03
C ASN A 137 -3.16 -9.29 7.19
N ALA A 138 -2.15 -10.07 7.59
CA ALA A 138 -1.23 -9.65 8.65
C ALA A 138 -0.38 -8.43 8.25
N GLU A 139 0.08 -8.38 6.99
CA GLU A 139 0.81 -7.22 6.47
C GLU A 139 -0.12 -6.01 6.30
N MET A 140 -1.40 -6.23 5.97
CA MET A 140 -2.39 -5.15 5.90
C MET A 140 -2.68 -4.54 7.27
N ASP A 141 -2.75 -5.35 8.34
CA ASP A 141 -2.87 -4.84 9.71
C ASP A 141 -1.68 -3.94 10.07
N GLU A 142 -0.47 -4.44 9.85
CA GLU A 142 0.76 -3.68 10.11
C GLU A 142 0.82 -2.40 9.26
N PHE A 143 0.45 -2.47 7.98
CA PHE A 143 0.37 -1.30 7.09
C PHE A 143 -0.61 -0.26 7.63
N MET A 144 -1.80 -0.67 8.06
CA MET A 144 -2.81 0.22 8.63
C MET A 144 -2.35 0.89 9.92
N ASP A 145 -1.52 0.22 10.72
CA ASP A 145 -0.98 0.77 11.96
C ASP A 145 0.17 1.76 11.71
N LEU A 146 1.03 1.48 10.72
CA LEU A 146 2.23 2.28 10.45
C LEU A 146 1.97 3.50 9.55
N VAL A 147 0.98 3.41 8.64
CA VAL A 147 0.74 4.43 7.61
C VAL A 147 -0.45 5.31 8.01
N ALA A 148 -0.21 6.60 8.12
CA ALA A 148 -1.26 7.58 8.42
C ALA A 148 -2.05 7.96 7.16
N VAL A 149 -3.32 8.37 7.34
CA VAL A 149 -4.08 9.06 6.28
C VAL A 149 -3.36 10.34 5.89
N GLY A 150 -3.26 10.61 4.59
CA GLY A 150 -2.50 11.72 4.01
C GLY A 150 -1.08 11.36 3.61
N THR A 151 -0.59 10.14 3.91
CA THR A 151 0.73 9.70 3.47
C THR A 151 0.81 9.62 1.95
N PRO A 152 1.83 10.21 1.31
CA PRO A 152 2.05 10.08 -0.12
C PRO A 152 2.45 8.64 -0.49
N ILE A 153 2.01 8.21 -1.68
CA ILE A 153 2.38 6.94 -2.28
C ILE A 153 2.88 7.16 -3.71
N SER A 154 4.10 6.71 -3.98
CA SER A 154 4.74 6.73 -5.30
C SER A 154 4.69 5.34 -5.92
N ILE A 155 4.10 5.20 -7.08
CA ILE A 155 3.94 3.92 -7.78
C ILE A 155 4.66 4.01 -9.13
N ALA A 156 5.55 3.06 -9.40
CA ALA A 156 6.31 2.96 -10.65
C ALA A 156 6.52 1.49 -11.05
N TYR A 157 6.80 1.27 -12.35
CA TYR A 157 7.18 -0.04 -12.86
C TYR A 157 8.65 -0.33 -12.71
#